data_f899e29a5881956b30cdf714eefa9a1a
#
_entry.id   f899e29a5881956b30cdf714eefa9a1a
#
_cell.length_a   1.000
_cell.length_b   1.000
_cell.length_c   1.000
_cell.angle_alpha   90.00
_cell.angle_beta   90.00
_cell.angle_gamma   90.00
#
_symmetry.space_group_name_H-M   'P 1'
#
loop_
_entity.id
_entity.type
_entity.pdbx_description
1 polymer ?
#
loop_
_entity_poly.entity_id
_entity_poly.type
_entity_poly.pdbx_seq_one_letter_code
_entity_poly.pdbx_strand_id
1 'polypeptide(L)'
;MGKIYTIREACDILQIDATTLRRWDREGKIHYIRLSNNFRRVPKKEINRILGIKNNRVDAVYARVSSNDQKNDLYNQINRLRSSYPDAIVYSDIRSGLKFNRRGFNELLNRIENDEINNIYITHKDRLARFCFGSIESICKMHNTNIIETDGNEILSANEGLTMDLISIITSFSARLYGLRSHKMKNILEALKE
;
A
#
# COMPACT_ATOMS: atom_id res chain seq x y z
N MET A 1 -6.14 8.76 0.96
CA MET A 1 -7.30 9.66 0.73
C MET A 1 -7.18 10.23 -0.67
N GLY A 2 -8.14 9.96 -1.55
CA GLY A 2 -8.10 10.44 -2.92
C GLY A 2 -8.15 11.97 -2.98
N LYS A 3 -7.64 12.58 -4.07
CA LYS A 3 -7.64 14.03 -4.27
C LYS A 3 -9.07 14.57 -4.30
N ILE A 4 -9.31 15.63 -3.55
CA ILE A 4 -10.60 16.35 -3.49
C ILE A 4 -10.41 17.78 -4.01
N TYR A 5 -11.40 18.29 -4.71
CA TYR A 5 -11.37 19.61 -5.33
C TYR A 5 -12.36 20.57 -4.66
N THR A 6 -12.04 21.85 -4.65
CA THR A 6 -13.01 22.90 -4.32
C THR A 6 -14.09 22.97 -5.40
N ILE A 7 -15.22 23.64 -5.10
CA ILE A 7 -16.27 23.86 -6.10
C ILE A 7 -15.71 24.62 -7.30
N ARG A 8 -14.84 25.62 -7.09
CA ARG A 8 -14.23 26.41 -8.15
C ARG A 8 -13.35 25.54 -9.05
N GLU A 9 -12.40 24.80 -8.47
CA GLU A 9 -11.55 23.88 -9.23
C GLU A 9 -12.36 22.83 -10.01
N ALA A 10 -13.43 22.30 -9.41
CA ALA A 10 -14.30 21.34 -10.10
C ALA A 10 -15.04 21.99 -11.29
N CYS A 11 -15.52 23.23 -11.14
CA CYS A 11 -16.13 23.98 -12.24
C CYS A 11 -15.13 24.24 -13.37
N ASP A 12 -13.90 24.64 -13.04
CA ASP A 12 -12.83 24.89 -14.01
C ASP A 12 -12.49 23.61 -14.80
N ILE A 13 -12.37 22.46 -14.10
CA ILE A 13 -12.06 21.17 -14.74
C ILE A 13 -13.20 20.66 -15.60
N LEU A 14 -14.45 20.76 -15.12
CA LEU A 14 -15.64 20.30 -15.84
C LEU A 14 -16.13 21.30 -16.90
N GLN A 15 -15.54 22.50 -16.94
CA GLN A 15 -15.93 23.63 -17.81
C GLN A 15 -17.42 23.97 -17.68
N ILE A 16 -17.93 24.02 -16.44
CA ILE A 16 -19.30 24.38 -16.10
C ILE A 16 -19.33 25.46 -15.02
N ASP A 17 -20.45 26.16 -14.91
CA ASP A 17 -20.66 27.14 -13.85
C ASP A 17 -21.09 26.47 -12.52
N ALA A 18 -20.94 27.21 -11.41
CA ALA A 18 -21.29 26.73 -10.07
C ALA A 18 -22.80 26.46 -9.91
N THR A 19 -23.64 27.10 -10.71
CA THR A 19 -25.10 26.91 -10.69
C THR A 19 -25.47 25.55 -11.27
N THR A 20 -24.84 25.19 -12.39
CA THR A 20 -24.96 23.87 -13.02
C THR A 20 -24.46 22.77 -12.07
N LEU A 21 -23.31 22.97 -11.41
CA LEU A 21 -22.77 21.99 -10.46
C LEU A 21 -23.70 21.79 -9.25
N ARG A 22 -24.33 22.87 -8.73
CA ARG A 22 -25.33 22.77 -7.66
C ARG A 22 -26.63 22.09 -8.10
N ARG A 23 -27.04 22.29 -9.35
CA ARG A 23 -28.20 21.59 -9.94
C ARG A 23 -27.91 20.09 -10.03
N TRP A 24 -26.74 19.70 -10.50
CA TRP A 24 -26.33 18.29 -10.57
C TRP A 24 -26.28 17.61 -9.20
N ASP A 25 -25.88 18.33 -8.15
CA ASP A 25 -25.94 17.81 -6.77
C ASP A 25 -27.40 17.50 -6.34
N ARG A 26 -28.34 18.44 -6.62
CA ARG A 26 -29.76 18.24 -6.32
C ARG A 26 -30.40 17.11 -7.13
N GLU A 27 -29.96 16.92 -8.37
CA GLU A 27 -30.40 15.86 -9.26
C GLU A 27 -29.71 14.50 -8.97
N GLY A 28 -28.80 14.43 -7.99
CA GLY A 28 -28.03 13.22 -7.68
C GLY A 28 -27.02 12.82 -8.75
N LYS A 29 -26.73 13.71 -9.70
CA LYS A 29 -25.76 13.48 -10.78
C LYS A 29 -24.30 13.59 -10.33
N ILE A 30 -24.04 14.30 -9.21
CA ILE A 30 -22.71 14.44 -8.62
C ILE A 30 -22.81 14.34 -7.10
N HIS A 31 -21.82 13.71 -6.46
CA HIS A 31 -21.78 13.55 -5.02
C HIS A 31 -20.67 14.38 -4.40
N TYR A 32 -21.03 15.23 -3.44
CA TYR A 32 -20.09 16.05 -2.68
C TYR A 32 -19.69 15.39 -1.38
N ILE A 33 -18.43 15.60 -0.98
CA ILE A 33 -18.00 15.40 0.40
C ILE A 33 -18.16 16.72 1.14
N ARG A 34 -18.74 16.70 2.34
CA ARG A 34 -18.81 17.85 3.23
C ARG A 34 -17.73 17.71 4.30
N LEU A 35 -16.87 18.71 4.39
CA LEU A 35 -15.88 18.79 5.45
C LEU A 35 -16.55 19.22 6.78
N SER A 36 -15.82 19.08 7.91
CA SER A 36 -16.30 19.46 9.24
C SER A 36 -16.79 20.92 9.35
N ASN A 37 -16.24 21.81 8.55
CA ASN A 37 -16.65 23.21 8.40
C ASN A 37 -17.78 23.43 7.39
N ASN A 38 -18.48 22.36 7.01
CA ASN A 38 -19.57 22.32 6.02
C ASN A 38 -19.20 22.75 4.60
N PHE A 39 -17.92 22.96 4.30
CA PHE A 39 -17.48 23.24 2.92
C PHE A 39 -17.61 21.99 2.05
N ARG A 40 -18.18 22.19 0.86
CA ARG A 40 -18.34 21.14 -0.15
C ARG A 40 -17.03 20.93 -0.90
N ARG A 41 -16.72 19.66 -1.15
CA ARG A 41 -15.59 19.22 -1.97
C ARG A 41 -16.05 18.16 -2.96
N VAL A 42 -15.48 18.18 -4.15
CA VAL A 42 -15.78 17.21 -5.21
C VAL A 42 -14.65 16.21 -5.28
N PRO A 43 -14.90 14.91 -5.04
CA PRO A 43 -13.88 13.88 -5.21
C PRO A 43 -13.39 13.79 -6.67
N LYS A 44 -12.10 13.55 -6.89
CA LYS A 44 -11.53 13.28 -8.23
C LYS A 44 -12.30 12.20 -8.99
N LYS A 45 -12.75 11.17 -8.28
CA LYS A 45 -13.54 10.05 -8.81
C LYS A 45 -14.83 10.52 -9.47
N GLU A 46 -15.53 11.48 -8.87
CA GLU A 46 -16.76 12.04 -9.43
C GLU A 46 -16.50 12.86 -10.69
N ILE A 47 -15.43 13.65 -10.68
CA ILE A 47 -15.02 14.40 -11.87
C ILE A 47 -14.67 13.46 -13.02
N ASN A 48 -13.87 12.44 -12.76
CA ASN A 48 -13.50 11.45 -13.76
C ASN A 48 -14.73 10.72 -14.31
N ARG A 49 -15.69 10.37 -13.43
CA ARG A 49 -16.95 9.73 -13.85
C ARG A 49 -17.78 10.60 -14.79
N ILE A 50 -17.89 11.90 -14.50
CA ILE A 50 -18.65 12.86 -15.34
C ILE A 50 -17.96 13.07 -16.68
N LEU A 51 -16.63 13.20 -16.68
CA LEU A 51 -15.84 13.37 -17.91
C LEU A 51 -15.75 12.10 -18.76
N GLY A 52 -16.32 10.98 -18.28
CA GLY A 52 -16.18 9.69 -18.97
C GLY A 52 -14.75 9.18 -19.02
N ILE A 53 -13.87 9.77 -18.20
CA ILE A 53 -12.49 9.30 -18.05
C ILE A 53 -12.58 7.94 -17.37
N LYS A 54 -12.52 6.88 -18.16
CA LYS A 54 -12.19 5.56 -17.62
C LYS A 54 -10.83 5.72 -16.96
N ASN A 55 -10.75 5.53 -15.64
CA ASN A 55 -9.45 5.31 -15.03
C ASN A 55 -8.82 4.18 -15.82
N ASN A 56 -7.78 4.48 -16.62
CA ASN A 56 -6.97 3.44 -17.23
C ASN A 56 -6.25 2.76 -16.08
N ARG A 57 -6.96 1.80 -15.46
CA ARG A 57 -6.40 0.98 -14.41
C ARG A 57 -5.37 0.08 -15.05
N VAL A 58 -4.22 0.04 -14.45
CA VAL A 58 -3.10 -0.78 -14.91
C VAL A 58 -2.94 -1.99 -13.99
N ASP A 59 -2.32 -3.01 -14.51
CA ASP A 59 -1.92 -4.17 -13.72
C ASP A 59 -0.56 -3.89 -13.06
N ALA A 60 -0.35 -4.48 -11.91
CA ALA A 60 0.87 -4.36 -11.14
C ALA A 60 1.44 -5.74 -10.80
N VAL A 61 2.74 -5.85 -10.73
CA VAL A 61 3.43 -6.99 -10.11
C VAL A 61 4.12 -6.49 -8.85
N TYR A 62 4.10 -7.30 -7.80
CA TYR A 62 4.83 -7.01 -6.58
C TYR A 62 5.73 -8.17 -6.19
N ALA A 63 7.02 -7.87 -5.98
CA ALA A 63 8.03 -8.83 -5.57
C ALA A 63 8.77 -8.34 -4.32
N ARG A 64 9.16 -9.25 -3.44
CA ARG A 64 9.86 -8.91 -2.19
C ARG A 64 10.80 -10.01 -1.73
N VAL A 65 11.94 -9.56 -1.20
CA VAL A 65 12.85 -10.40 -0.41
C VAL A 65 13.16 -9.74 0.93
N SER A 66 13.62 -10.52 1.90
CA SER A 66 13.84 -10.04 3.27
C SER A 66 15.17 -9.30 3.44
N SER A 67 16.22 -9.69 2.69
CA SER A 67 17.58 -9.17 2.81
C SER A 67 18.25 -8.90 1.46
N ASN A 68 19.37 -8.17 1.49
CA ASN A 68 20.16 -7.87 0.30
C ASN A 68 20.81 -9.11 -0.34
N ASP A 69 21.09 -10.15 0.46
CA ASP A 69 21.73 -11.38 -0.04
C ASP A 69 20.79 -12.14 -1.00
N GLN A 70 19.48 -11.89 -0.90
CA GLN A 70 18.45 -12.50 -1.74
C GLN A 70 18.11 -11.67 -3.00
N LYS A 71 19.01 -10.74 -3.43
CA LYS A 71 18.75 -9.92 -4.64
C LYS A 71 18.52 -10.74 -5.89
N ASN A 72 19.21 -11.86 -6.04
CA ASN A 72 19.05 -12.75 -7.19
C ASN A 72 17.64 -13.37 -7.20
N ASP A 73 17.12 -13.75 -6.04
CA ASP A 73 15.76 -14.27 -5.92
C ASP A 73 14.72 -13.21 -6.26
N LEU A 74 14.94 -11.96 -5.81
CA LEU A 74 14.08 -10.85 -6.18
C LEU A 74 14.06 -10.65 -7.71
N TYR A 75 15.22 -10.70 -8.35
CA TYR A 75 15.34 -10.57 -9.79
C TYR A 75 14.62 -11.69 -10.53
N ASN A 76 14.76 -12.93 -10.06
CA ASN A 76 14.07 -14.09 -10.61
C ASN A 76 12.54 -13.97 -10.46
N GLN A 77 12.04 -13.53 -9.30
CA GLN A 77 10.62 -13.26 -9.08
C GLN A 77 10.08 -12.24 -10.09
N ILE A 78 10.79 -11.10 -10.23
CA ILE A 78 10.39 -10.03 -11.14
C ILE A 78 10.37 -10.53 -12.60
N ASN A 79 11.42 -11.21 -13.04
CA ASN A 79 11.51 -11.70 -14.41
C ASN A 79 10.39 -12.70 -14.72
N ARG A 80 10.09 -13.59 -13.78
CA ARG A 80 9.02 -14.59 -13.93
C ARG A 80 7.65 -13.90 -14.06
N LEU A 81 7.35 -12.95 -13.17
CA LEU A 81 6.11 -12.19 -13.23
C LEU A 81 6.01 -11.35 -14.51
N ARG A 82 7.12 -10.70 -14.93
CA ARG A 82 7.16 -9.94 -16.19
C ARG A 82 6.97 -10.78 -17.43
N SER A 83 7.49 -12.00 -17.45
CA SER A 83 7.29 -12.90 -18.59
C SER A 83 5.81 -13.24 -18.79
N SER A 84 5.05 -13.36 -17.71
CA SER A 84 3.61 -13.63 -17.75
C SER A 84 2.76 -12.36 -17.91
N TYR A 85 3.25 -11.23 -17.40
CA TYR A 85 2.51 -9.95 -17.34
C TYR A 85 3.41 -8.78 -17.79
N PRO A 86 3.77 -8.69 -19.09
CA PRO A 86 4.76 -7.74 -19.59
C PRO A 86 4.35 -6.28 -19.43
N ASP A 87 3.06 -5.98 -19.47
CA ASP A 87 2.52 -4.61 -19.37
C ASP A 87 2.29 -4.16 -17.92
N ALA A 88 2.49 -5.04 -16.93
CA ALA A 88 2.27 -4.72 -15.54
C ALA A 88 3.40 -3.86 -14.96
N ILE A 89 3.03 -2.88 -14.14
CA ILE A 89 4.00 -2.01 -13.46
C ILE A 89 4.65 -2.80 -12.32
N VAL A 90 5.98 -2.76 -12.25
CA VAL A 90 6.75 -3.50 -11.26
C VAL A 90 6.98 -2.67 -10.00
N TYR A 91 6.57 -3.21 -8.86
CA TYR A 91 6.92 -2.73 -7.53
C TYR A 91 7.75 -3.80 -6.81
N SER A 92 8.78 -3.37 -6.13
CA SER A 92 9.63 -4.31 -5.39
C SER A 92 10.25 -3.69 -4.15
N ASP A 93 10.53 -4.53 -3.14
CA ASP A 93 11.19 -4.13 -1.92
C ASP A 93 12.19 -5.19 -1.44
N ILE A 94 13.30 -4.72 -0.85
CA ILE A 94 14.26 -5.55 -0.11
C ILE A 94 14.07 -5.20 1.37
N ARG A 95 13.05 -5.76 1.97
CA ARG A 95 12.71 -5.56 3.39
C ARG A 95 11.88 -6.72 3.92
N SER A 96 11.98 -6.96 5.23
CA SER A 96 11.15 -7.95 5.93
C SER A 96 9.65 -7.71 5.68
N GLY A 97 8.90 -8.78 5.53
CA GLY A 97 7.44 -8.77 5.40
C GLY A 97 6.68 -8.27 6.63
N LEU A 98 7.39 -8.12 7.77
CA LEU A 98 6.87 -7.57 9.01
C LEU A 98 6.76 -6.04 9.00
N LYS A 99 7.57 -5.39 8.17
CA LYS A 99 7.62 -3.92 8.09
C LYS A 99 6.67 -3.42 7.02
N PHE A 100 5.70 -2.58 7.40
CA PHE A 100 4.80 -1.92 6.45
C PHE A 100 5.44 -0.71 5.77
N ASN A 101 6.44 -0.07 6.39
CA ASN A 101 7.16 1.05 5.78
C ASN A 101 8.15 0.54 4.71
N ARG A 102 7.61 0.16 3.56
CA ARG A 102 8.31 -0.31 2.36
C ARG A 102 7.96 0.62 1.21
N ARG A 103 8.97 1.14 0.52
CA ARG A 103 8.77 2.17 -0.52
C ARG A 103 7.87 1.67 -1.66
N GLY A 104 8.21 0.53 -2.25
CA GLY A 104 7.43 -0.04 -3.37
C GLY A 104 6.01 -0.42 -2.95
N PHE A 105 5.85 -0.99 -1.75
CA PHE A 105 4.54 -1.33 -1.20
C PHE A 105 3.68 -0.09 -0.93
N ASN A 106 4.25 0.97 -0.36
CA ASN A 106 3.51 2.21 -0.10
C ASN A 106 3.10 2.91 -1.39
N GLU A 107 3.96 2.88 -2.42
CA GLU A 107 3.63 3.42 -3.74
C GLU A 107 2.50 2.62 -4.40
N LEU A 108 2.54 1.30 -4.31
CA LEU A 108 1.45 0.42 -4.77
C LEU A 108 0.14 0.72 -4.04
N LEU A 109 0.15 0.83 -2.69
CA LEU A 109 -1.04 1.17 -1.90
C LEU A 109 -1.62 2.53 -2.29
N ASN A 110 -0.78 3.55 -2.46
CA ASN A 110 -1.24 4.87 -2.91
C ASN A 110 -1.98 4.80 -4.25
N ARG A 111 -1.50 3.98 -5.18
CA ARG A 111 -2.16 3.80 -6.48
C ARG A 111 -3.44 2.99 -6.38
N ILE A 112 -3.52 2.02 -5.48
CA ILE A 112 -4.76 1.30 -5.17
C ILE A 112 -5.81 2.28 -4.61
N GLU A 113 -5.43 3.11 -3.61
CA GLU A 113 -6.31 4.13 -3.02
C GLU A 113 -6.82 5.16 -4.04
N ASN A 114 -6.07 5.39 -5.11
CA ASN A 114 -6.46 6.25 -6.22
C ASN A 114 -7.27 5.53 -7.32
N ASP A 115 -7.65 4.27 -7.10
CA ASP A 115 -8.36 3.41 -8.06
C ASP A 115 -7.58 3.21 -9.39
N GLU A 116 -6.23 3.21 -9.34
CA GLU A 116 -5.38 3.13 -10.52
C GLU A 116 -4.91 1.72 -10.84
N ILE A 117 -5.08 0.76 -9.92
CA ILE A 117 -4.65 -0.64 -10.09
C ILE A 117 -5.85 -1.55 -10.28
N ASN A 118 -5.77 -2.42 -11.30
CA ASN A 118 -6.78 -3.43 -11.60
C ASN A 118 -6.43 -4.77 -10.93
N ASN A 119 -5.28 -5.33 -11.26
CA ASN A 119 -4.79 -6.58 -10.69
C ASN A 119 -3.39 -6.41 -10.10
N ILE A 120 -3.11 -7.15 -9.03
CA ILE A 120 -1.79 -7.26 -8.41
C ILE A 120 -1.38 -8.71 -8.50
N TYR A 121 -0.32 -9.00 -9.25
CA TYR A 121 0.25 -10.32 -9.38
C TYR A 121 1.41 -10.49 -8.41
N ILE A 122 1.36 -11.57 -7.67
CA ILE A 122 2.38 -11.95 -6.66
C ILE A 122 2.71 -13.43 -6.81
N THR A 123 3.93 -13.82 -6.47
CA THR A 123 4.29 -15.24 -6.46
C THR A 123 3.65 -15.97 -5.30
N HIS A 124 3.61 -15.35 -4.11
CA HIS A 124 2.98 -15.88 -2.90
C HIS A 124 2.47 -14.74 -2.01
N LYS A 125 1.41 -14.98 -1.23
CA LYS A 125 0.80 -13.99 -0.30
C LYS A 125 1.80 -13.35 0.65
N ASP A 126 2.77 -14.11 1.14
CA ASP A 126 3.84 -13.63 2.02
C ASP A 126 4.72 -12.56 1.39
N ARG A 127 4.79 -12.48 0.06
CA ARG A 127 5.53 -11.42 -0.63
C ARG A 127 4.84 -10.08 -0.44
N LEU A 128 3.53 -10.05 -0.49
CA LEU A 128 2.77 -8.82 -0.27
C LEU A 128 2.76 -8.43 1.21
N ALA A 129 2.33 -9.35 2.08
CA ALA A 129 2.36 -9.16 3.53
C ALA A 129 2.39 -10.51 4.25
N ARG A 130 3.26 -10.63 5.24
CA ARG A 130 3.34 -11.85 6.04
C ARG A 130 2.25 -11.92 7.12
N PHE A 131 1.98 -10.76 7.72
CA PHE A 131 0.86 -10.57 8.65
C PHE A 131 -0.12 -9.56 8.09
N CYS A 132 -1.37 -9.62 8.54
CA CYS A 132 -2.44 -8.70 8.13
C CYS A 132 -2.76 -8.73 6.61
N PHE A 133 -2.47 -9.84 5.91
CA PHE A 133 -2.83 -9.99 4.49
C PHE A 133 -4.33 -9.72 4.27
N GLY A 134 -5.21 -10.20 5.16
CA GLY A 134 -6.66 -9.96 5.08
C GLY A 134 -7.04 -8.47 5.11
N SER A 135 -6.28 -7.64 5.83
CA SER A 135 -6.52 -6.18 5.83
C SER A 135 -6.19 -5.56 4.48
N ILE A 136 -5.08 -5.99 3.86
CA ILE A 136 -4.69 -5.53 2.53
C ILE A 136 -5.70 -6.00 1.48
N GLU A 137 -6.13 -7.25 1.57
CA GLU A 137 -7.16 -7.82 0.69
C GLU A 137 -8.46 -7.02 0.80
N SER A 138 -8.87 -6.63 2.00
CA SER A 138 -10.05 -5.81 2.22
C SER A 138 -9.92 -4.42 1.58
N ILE A 139 -8.76 -3.77 1.70
CA ILE A 139 -8.47 -2.49 1.03
C ILE A 139 -8.56 -2.67 -0.48
N CYS A 140 -7.92 -3.70 -1.03
CA CYS A 140 -7.98 -3.99 -2.46
C CYS A 140 -9.42 -4.20 -2.94
N LYS A 141 -10.24 -4.95 -2.21
CA LYS A 141 -11.66 -5.17 -2.52
C LYS A 141 -12.46 -3.87 -2.52
N MET A 142 -12.23 -2.96 -1.57
CA MET A 142 -12.90 -1.66 -1.52
C MET A 142 -12.58 -0.80 -2.76
N HIS A 143 -11.42 -1.00 -3.37
CA HIS A 143 -10.96 -0.30 -4.56
C HIS A 143 -11.12 -1.13 -5.85
N ASN A 144 -11.87 -2.25 -5.81
CA ASN A 144 -12.05 -3.18 -6.93
C ASN A 144 -10.71 -3.62 -7.56
N THR A 145 -9.69 -3.85 -6.73
CA THR A 145 -8.39 -4.39 -7.12
C THR A 145 -8.32 -5.85 -6.72
N ASN A 146 -7.92 -6.71 -7.66
CA ASN A 146 -7.77 -8.14 -7.40
C ASN A 146 -6.32 -8.47 -7.02
N ILE A 147 -6.11 -9.39 -6.09
CA ILE A 147 -4.81 -9.97 -5.79
C ILE A 147 -4.79 -11.37 -6.38
N ILE A 148 -3.82 -11.63 -7.26
CA ILE A 148 -3.68 -12.89 -7.99
C ILE A 148 -2.34 -13.52 -7.62
N GLU A 149 -2.40 -14.69 -7.01
CA GLU A 149 -1.23 -15.51 -6.68
C GLU A 149 -0.92 -16.41 -7.87
N THR A 150 0.32 -16.34 -8.38
CA THR A 150 0.70 -17.00 -9.65
C THR A 150 1.39 -18.34 -9.46
N ASP A 151 2.01 -18.59 -8.29
CA ASP A 151 2.82 -19.79 -8.03
C ASP A 151 2.57 -20.39 -6.66
N GLY A 152 1.95 -21.56 -6.63
CA GLY A 152 1.82 -22.38 -5.41
C GLY A 152 3.10 -23.12 -4.97
N ASN A 153 4.20 -23.03 -5.71
CA ASN A 153 5.39 -23.90 -5.50
C ASN A 153 6.57 -23.22 -4.76
N GLU A 154 6.49 -21.95 -4.35
CA GLU A 154 7.55 -21.27 -3.60
C GLU A 154 7.49 -21.47 -2.07
N ILE A 155 6.96 -22.57 -1.60
CA ILE A 155 6.81 -22.85 -0.14
C ILE A 155 8.18 -22.88 0.56
N LEU A 156 9.24 -23.35 -0.09
CA LEU A 156 10.59 -23.45 0.49
C LEU A 156 11.20 -22.06 0.78
N SER A 157 11.14 -21.13 -0.17
CA SER A 157 11.70 -19.77 0.02
C SER A 157 10.86 -18.92 0.97
N ALA A 158 9.58 -19.22 1.13
CA ALA A 158 8.71 -18.60 2.12
C ALA A 158 9.10 -18.99 3.55
N ASN A 159 9.46 -20.26 3.79
CA ASN A 159 9.88 -20.77 5.08
C ASN A 159 11.25 -20.20 5.51
N GLU A 160 12.22 -20.10 4.61
CA GLU A 160 13.51 -19.44 4.89
C GLU A 160 13.32 -17.96 5.26
N GLY A 161 12.50 -17.26 4.53
CA GLY A 161 12.15 -15.88 4.84
C GLY A 161 11.42 -15.73 6.19
N LEU A 162 10.58 -16.70 6.60
CA LEU A 162 9.92 -16.73 7.90
C LEU A 162 10.93 -16.88 9.03
N THR A 163 11.88 -17.80 8.88
CA THR A 163 12.96 -18.02 9.86
C THR A 163 13.79 -16.75 10.06
N MET A 164 14.19 -16.07 8.98
CA MET A 164 14.95 -14.82 9.07
C MET A 164 14.15 -13.70 9.74
N ASP A 165 12.86 -13.59 9.45
CA ASP A 165 11.98 -12.61 10.09
C ASP A 165 11.81 -12.92 11.60
N LEU A 166 11.69 -14.19 12.00
CA LEU A 166 11.64 -14.60 13.39
C LEU A 166 12.93 -14.26 14.13
N ILE A 167 14.09 -14.56 13.54
CA ILE A 167 15.40 -14.18 14.08
C ILE A 167 15.49 -12.66 14.26
N SER A 168 15.04 -11.88 13.29
CA SER A 168 15.02 -10.40 13.35
C SER A 168 14.16 -9.88 14.50
N ILE A 169 12.99 -10.49 14.73
CA ILE A 169 12.11 -10.16 15.87
C ILE A 169 12.82 -10.47 17.20
N ILE A 170 13.32 -11.69 17.34
CA ILE A 170 13.99 -12.14 18.57
C ILE A 170 15.20 -11.24 18.88
N THR A 171 16.02 -10.94 17.88
CA THR A 171 17.19 -10.07 18.03
C THR A 171 16.79 -8.66 18.46
N SER A 172 15.77 -8.08 17.83
CA SER A 172 15.25 -6.75 18.15
C SER A 172 14.68 -6.69 19.58
N PHE A 173 13.94 -7.73 19.98
CA PHE A 173 13.38 -7.86 21.33
C PHE A 173 14.47 -8.03 22.39
N SER A 174 15.45 -8.89 22.13
CA SER A 174 16.61 -9.11 22.99
C SER A 174 17.41 -7.82 23.19
N ALA A 175 17.74 -7.10 22.12
CA ALA A 175 18.42 -5.83 22.20
C ALA A 175 17.66 -4.80 23.05
N ARG A 176 16.34 -4.74 22.92
CA ARG A 176 15.49 -3.85 23.73
C ARG A 176 15.45 -4.24 25.20
N LEU A 177 15.37 -5.53 25.51
CA LEU A 177 15.41 -6.04 26.89
C LEU A 177 16.77 -5.77 27.55
N TYR A 178 17.88 -5.98 26.83
CA TYR A 178 19.21 -5.66 27.33
C TYR A 178 19.40 -4.15 27.54
N GLY A 179 18.90 -3.31 26.64
CA GLY A 179 18.91 -1.87 26.80
C GLY A 179 18.17 -1.39 28.04
N LEU A 180 16.97 -1.95 28.30
CA LEU A 180 16.17 -1.63 29.49
C LEU A 180 16.87 -2.07 30.78
N ARG A 181 17.53 -3.26 30.79
CA ARG A 181 18.31 -3.73 31.95
C ARG A 181 19.52 -2.84 32.19
N SER A 182 20.25 -2.45 31.16
CA SER A 182 21.41 -1.57 31.25
C SER A 182 21.04 -0.19 31.85
N HIS A 183 19.95 0.43 31.39
CA HIS A 183 19.44 1.69 31.94
C HIS A 183 19.03 1.55 33.43
N LYS A 184 18.32 0.49 33.79
CA LYS A 184 17.91 0.23 35.16
C LYS A 184 19.10 0.02 36.09
N MET A 185 20.13 -0.69 35.62
CA MET A 185 21.37 -0.93 36.39
C MET A 185 22.16 0.38 36.57
N LYS A 186 22.20 1.24 35.55
CA LYS A 186 22.86 2.55 35.62
C LYS A 186 22.20 3.47 36.63
N ASN A 187 20.86 3.54 36.65
CA ASN A 187 20.10 4.34 37.62
C ASN A 187 20.29 3.82 39.05
N ILE A 188 20.36 2.49 39.28
CA ILE A 188 20.64 1.92 40.59
C ILE A 188 22.08 2.26 41.06
N LEU A 189 23.04 2.20 40.18
CA LEU A 189 24.44 2.57 40.52
C LEU A 189 24.61 4.07 40.80
N GLU A 190 23.85 4.93 40.16
CA GLU A 190 23.80 6.36 40.45
C GLU A 190 23.15 6.65 41.81
N ALA A 191 22.03 5.99 42.14
CA ALA A 191 21.34 6.14 43.42
C ALA A 191 22.11 5.55 44.62
N LEU A 192 23.09 4.68 44.40
CA LEU A 192 23.98 4.17 45.46
C LEU A 192 25.23 5.04 45.70
N LYS A 193 25.43 6.07 44.94
CA LYS A 193 26.55 7.03 45.06
C LYS A 193 26.18 8.32 45.76
N GLU A 194 24.87 8.52 46.01
CA GLU A 194 24.32 9.53 46.89
C GLU A 194 24.12 9.00 48.32
#